data_5972dd6f2e4c4aae5a4a0fb0f462abff
#
_entry.id   5972dd6f2e4c4aae5a4a0fb0f462abff
#
_cell.length_a   1.000
_cell.length_b   1.000
_cell.length_c   1.000
_cell.angle_alpha   90.00
_cell.angle_beta   90.00
_cell.angle_gamma   90.00
#
_symmetry.space_group_name_H-M   'P 1'
#
loop_
_entity.id
_entity.type
_entity.pdbx_description
1 polymer ?
#
loop_
_entity_poly.entity_id
_entity_poly.type
_entity_poly.pdbx_seq_one_letter_code
_entity_poly.pdbx_strand_id
1 'polypeptide(L)'
;MGEGLARGEVPGTAGEPAACDERERDRSHDLALAPSDIERESMRIIASELGPRLEALDPLVAPVVLRAIHATADFSYADSLVFAPGSQVVSRVLDALATGGVTVLTDTNMGLAGVSRPSLARLGCSAACYMADPDVAAAARANGTTRAVASMDKACGIEGPLVIAVGNAPTALLRICELHRAGRLDPLLVVGVPVGFVHVVESKEELLASGIPCIVARGRKGGSTVAAAIVNALLYMLTRPGVDPRGRAGAEAPASGGAR
;
A
#
# COMPACT_ATOMS: atom_id res chain seq x y z
N MET A 1 86.34 16.63 -7.41
CA MET A 1 85.61 17.33 -6.37
C MET A 1 84.17 16.88 -6.49
N GLY A 2 83.84 16.03 -5.65
CA GLY A 2 82.69 15.62 -5.34
C GLY A 2 82.23 15.04 -4.14
N GLU A 3 81.42 15.27 -3.41
CA GLU A 3 81.04 14.73 -2.12
C GLU A 3 79.86 13.75 -2.22
N GLY A 4 80.07 12.62 -1.58
CA GLY A 4 78.99 11.62 -1.42
C GLY A 4 78.06 12.03 -0.36
N LEU A 5 76.78 11.68 -0.56
CA LEU A 5 75.71 11.75 0.46
C LEU A 5 75.27 10.35 0.84
N ALA A 6 75.37 10.09 2.12
CA ALA A 6 75.06 8.85 2.79
C ALA A 6 73.55 8.55 2.74
N ARG A 7 73.21 7.26 2.51
CA ARG A 7 71.90 6.74 2.65
C ARG A 7 71.59 6.49 4.15
N GLY A 8 70.67 7.26 4.69
CA GLY A 8 70.11 6.97 6.01
C GLY A 8 69.03 5.89 5.92
N GLU A 9 69.24 4.79 6.59
CA GLU A 9 68.20 3.76 6.84
C GLU A 9 67.18 4.31 7.82
N VAL A 10 65.91 4.20 7.44
CA VAL A 10 64.77 4.48 8.32
C VAL A 10 64.24 3.12 8.86
N PRO A 11 64.18 2.91 10.19
CA PRO A 11 63.64 1.66 10.72
C PRO A 11 62.14 1.57 10.46
N GLY A 12 61.73 0.46 9.84
CA GLY A 12 60.31 0.12 9.64
C GLY A 12 59.66 -0.19 10.96
N THR A 13 58.71 0.64 11.35
CA THR A 13 57.72 0.30 12.37
C THR A 13 56.67 -0.58 11.72
N ALA A 14 56.64 -1.86 12.09
CA ALA A 14 55.53 -2.75 11.81
C ALA A 14 54.28 -2.21 12.58
N GLY A 15 53.40 -1.53 11.84
CA GLY A 15 52.11 -1.16 12.35
C GLY A 15 51.26 -2.42 12.51
N GLU A 16 50.79 -2.67 13.71
CA GLU A 16 49.75 -3.64 13.98
C GLU A 16 48.53 -3.39 13.07
N PRO A 17 47.86 -4.43 12.54
CA PRO A 17 46.66 -4.23 11.75
C PRO A 17 45.59 -3.61 12.67
N ALA A 18 45.16 -2.41 12.29
CA ALA A 18 44.06 -1.71 12.95
C ALA A 18 42.86 -2.67 13.11
N ALA A 19 42.42 -2.84 14.32
CA ALA A 19 41.19 -3.59 14.61
C ALA A 19 40.06 -3.03 13.75
N CYS A 20 39.63 -3.82 12.78
CA CYS A 20 38.51 -3.48 11.95
C CYS A 20 37.29 -3.30 12.88
N ASP A 21 36.73 -2.09 12.87
CA ASP A 21 35.69 -1.66 13.82
C ASP A 21 34.51 -2.64 13.74
N GLU A 22 34.10 -3.18 14.90
CA GLU A 22 32.94 -4.08 15.03
C GLU A 22 31.67 -3.44 14.43
N ARG A 23 31.59 -2.10 14.41
CA ARG A 23 30.50 -1.34 13.77
C ARG A 23 30.49 -1.42 12.24
N GLU A 24 31.63 -1.65 11.57
CA GLU A 24 31.67 -1.89 10.13
C GLU A 24 31.23 -3.29 9.76
N ARG A 25 31.46 -4.29 10.63
CA ARG A 25 30.95 -5.66 10.44
C ARG A 25 29.45 -5.76 10.62
N ASP A 26 28.88 -5.00 11.56
CA ASP A 26 27.45 -4.94 11.81
C ASP A 26 26.70 -4.32 10.60
N ARG A 27 27.25 -3.21 10.04
CA ARG A 27 26.68 -2.59 8.82
C ARG A 27 26.75 -3.47 7.58
N SER A 28 27.74 -4.33 7.44
CA SER A 28 27.83 -5.25 6.29
C SER A 28 26.84 -6.41 6.39
N HIS A 29 26.37 -6.74 7.59
CA HIS A 29 25.36 -7.78 7.83
C HIS A 29 23.95 -7.27 7.46
N ASP A 30 23.64 -6.00 7.74
CA ASP A 30 22.36 -5.38 7.39
C ASP A 30 22.13 -5.25 5.87
N LEU A 31 23.22 -5.10 5.08
CA LEU A 31 23.15 -5.04 3.61
C LEU A 31 22.95 -6.41 2.94
N ALA A 32 23.06 -7.51 3.69
CA ALA A 32 22.94 -8.87 3.18
C ALA A 32 21.55 -9.49 3.35
N LEU A 33 20.58 -8.75 3.91
CA LEU A 33 19.22 -9.24 4.08
C LEU A 33 18.48 -9.34 2.75
N ALA A 34 17.78 -10.45 2.51
CA ALA A 34 16.90 -10.58 1.36
C ALA A 34 15.73 -9.58 1.49
N PRO A 35 15.21 -9.02 0.38
CA PRO A 35 14.09 -8.05 0.44
C PRO A 35 12.89 -8.54 1.23
N SER A 36 12.60 -9.86 1.21
CA SER A 36 11.54 -10.48 2.01
C SER A 36 11.80 -10.43 3.51
N ASP A 37 13.07 -10.46 3.91
CA ASP A 37 13.46 -10.43 5.33
C ASP A 37 13.40 -9.02 5.88
N ILE A 38 13.77 -8.03 5.06
CA ILE A 38 13.61 -6.60 5.40
C ILE A 38 12.13 -6.25 5.60
N GLU A 39 11.25 -6.71 4.70
CA GLU A 39 9.81 -6.48 4.84
C GLU A 39 9.26 -7.13 6.11
N ARG A 40 9.67 -8.38 6.41
CA ARG A 40 9.25 -9.11 7.60
C ARG A 40 9.71 -8.43 8.88
N GLU A 41 10.97 -7.99 8.91
CA GLU A 41 11.52 -7.27 10.06
C GLU A 41 10.81 -5.92 10.27
N SER A 42 10.56 -5.18 9.20
CA SER A 42 9.78 -3.93 9.28
C SER A 42 8.39 -4.17 9.86
N MET A 43 7.68 -5.22 9.43
CA MET A 43 6.36 -5.56 9.97
C MET A 43 6.45 -5.96 11.44
N ARG A 44 7.51 -6.67 11.87
CA ARG A 44 7.75 -7.03 13.26
C ARG A 44 7.98 -5.81 14.15
N ILE A 45 8.77 -4.85 13.68
CA ILE A 45 9.03 -3.59 14.38
C ILE A 45 7.72 -2.81 14.54
N ILE A 46 6.96 -2.62 13.46
CA ILE A 46 5.67 -1.92 13.50
C ILE A 46 4.70 -2.59 14.48
N ALA A 47 4.60 -3.92 14.44
CA ALA A 47 3.74 -4.67 15.34
C ALA A 47 4.17 -4.51 16.81
N SER A 48 5.47 -4.52 17.08
CA SER A 48 6.02 -4.30 18.43
C SER A 48 5.73 -2.89 18.96
N GLU A 49 5.88 -1.87 18.12
CA GLU A 49 5.60 -0.47 18.50
C GLU A 49 4.10 -0.19 18.69
N LEU A 50 3.23 -0.84 17.92
CA LEU A 50 1.78 -0.76 18.15
C LEU A 50 1.36 -1.41 19.46
N GLY A 51 2.00 -2.52 19.83
CA GLY A 51 1.71 -3.23 21.08
C GLY A 51 0.21 -3.53 21.28
N PRO A 52 -0.38 -3.14 22.43
CA PRO A 52 -1.80 -3.41 22.71
C PRO A 52 -2.79 -2.82 21.68
N ARG A 53 -2.40 -1.75 20.97
CA ARG A 53 -3.25 -1.17 19.90
C ARG A 53 -3.46 -2.14 18.75
N LEU A 54 -2.43 -2.94 18.41
CA LEU A 54 -2.56 -3.98 17.37
C LEU A 54 -3.50 -5.11 17.84
N GLU A 55 -3.44 -5.48 19.11
CA GLU A 55 -4.29 -6.53 19.69
C GLU A 55 -5.77 -6.13 19.71
N ALA A 56 -6.04 -4.82 19.82
CA ALA A 56 -7.40 -4.27 19.79
C ALA A 56 -8.00 -4.20 18.38
N LEU A 57 -7.18 -4.32 17.32
CA LEU A 57 -7.67 -4.32 15.95
C LEU A 57 -8.32 -5.67 15.58
N ASP A 58 -9.40 -5.60 14.81
CA ASP A 58 -9.97 -6.80 14.18
C ASP A 58 -8.90 -7.50 13.31
N PRO A 59 -8.77 -8.83 13.39
CA PRO A 59 -7.80 -9.61 12.60
C PRO A 59 -7.84 -9.37 11.09
N LEU A 60 -9.00 -9.04 10.53
CA LEU A 60 -9.15 -8.70 9.10
C LEU A 60 -8.64 -7.29 8.78
N VAL A 61 -8.70 -6.38 9.74
CA VAL A 61 -8.32 -4.97 9.58
C VAL A 61 -6.82 -4.77 9.81
N ALA A 62 -6.24 -5.49 10.75
CA ALA A 62 -4.84 -5.35 11.16
C ALA A 62 -3.84 -5.38 9.99
N PRO A 63 -3.93 -6.30 8.99
CA PRO A 63 -3.00 -6.32 7.85
C PRO A 63 -3.02 -5.04 7.03
N VAL A 64 -4.20 -4.43 6.87
CA VAL A 64 -4.38 -3.19 6.11
C VAL A 64 -3.75 -2.01 6.84
N VAL A 65 -3.97 -1.92 8.16
CA VAL A 65 -3.37 -0.88 9.01
C VAL A 65 -1.84 -1.00 9.02
N LEU A 66 -1.30 -2.19 9.26
CA LEU A 66 0.14 -2.44 9.25
C LEU A 66 0.78 -2.05 7.90
N ARG A 67 0.13 -2.36 6.79
CA ARG A 67 0.63 -2.01 5.45
C ARG A 67 0.61 -0.51 5.20
N ALA A 68 -0.42 0.21 5.67
CA ALA A 68 -0.49 1.67 5.58
C ALA A 68 0.64 2.32 6.40
N ILE A 69 0.90 1.84 7.62
CA ILE A 69 2.01 2.30 8.47
C ILE A 69 3.35 1.98 7.80
N HIS A 70 3.55 0.76 7.28
CA HIS A 70 4.77 0.38 6.59
C HIS A 70 5.10 1.29 5.40
N ALA A 71 4.07 1.71 4.64
CA ALA A 71 4.24 2.57 3.48
C ALA A 71 4.54 4.04 3.82
N THR A 72 4.33 4.47 5.06
CA THR A 72 4.36 5.89 5.46
C THR A 72 5.22 6.18 6.68
N ALA A 73 5.59 5.17 7.45
CA ALA A 73 6.15 5.27 8.80
C ALA A 73 5.28 6.12 9.77
N ASP A 74 3.97 6.22 9.51
CA ASP A 74 3.03 7.03 10.30
C ASP A 74 2.05 6.16 11.08
N PHE A 75 2.27 6.03 12.37
CA PHE A 75 1.45 5.22 13.28
C PHE A 75 0.04 5.76 13.51
N SER A 76 -0.25 7.01 13.13
CA SER A 76 -1.59 7.59 13.25
C SER A 76 -2.63 6.90 12.34
N TYR A 77 -2.19 6.12 11.34
CA TYR A 77 -3.09 5.30 10.53
C TYR A 77 -3.83 4.24 11.34
N ALA A 78 -3.29 3.80 12.47
CA ALA A 78 -3.98 2.87 13.36
C ALA A 78 -5.27 3.45 13.96
N ASP A 79 -5.35 4.77 14.10
CA ASP A 79 -6.53 5.46 14.66
C ASP A 79 -7.39 6.12 13.58
N SER A 80 -6.78 6.48 12.43
CA SER A 80 -7.45 7.27 11.41
C SER A 80 -8.09 6.43 10.28
N LEU A 81 -7.69 5.15 10.11
CA LEU A 81 -8.33 4.28 9.14
C LEU A 81 -9.70 3.81 9.65
N VAL A 82 -10.73 4.12 8.88
CA VAL A 82 -12.12 3.73 9.13
C VAL A 82 -12.56 2.76 8.06
N PHE A 83 -13.18 1.65 8.49
CA PHE A 83 -13.73 0.61 7.63
C PHE A 83 -15.26 0.65 7.74
N ALA A 84 -15.95 0.92 6.67
CA ALA A 84 -17.42 1.02 6.66
C ALA A 84 -18.01 0.00 5.68
N PRO A 85 -19.01 -0.80 6.13
CA PRO A 85 -19.71 -0.74 7.40
C PRO A 85 -19.05 -1.52 8.56
N GLY A 86 -17.75 -1.78 8.55
CA GLY A 86 -16.99 -2.52 9.56
C GLY A 86 -16.01 -3.49 8.90
N SER A 87 -15.40 -4.40 9.66
CA SER A 87 -14.41 -5.34 9.16
C SER A 87 -14.92 -6.28 8.05
N GLN A 88 -16.23 -6.52 7.99
CA GLN A 88 -16.87 -7.31 6.93
C GLN A 88 -16.64 -6.74 5.51
N VAL A 89 -16.31 -5.47 5.36
CA VAL A 89 -15.92 -4.92 4.05
C VAL A 89 -14.68 -5.62 3.52
N VAL A 90 -13.74 -5.96 4.41
CA VAL A 90 -12.52 -6.67 4.03
C VAL A 90 -12.83 -8.09 3.57
N SER A 91 -13.62 -8.87 4.34
CA SER A 91 -13.96 -10.25 3.93
C SER A 91 -14.68 -10.29 2.59
N ARG A 92 -15.68 -9.41 2.36
CA ARG A 92 -16.39 -9.34 1.07
C ARG A 92 -15.45 -9.07 -0.12
N VAL A 93 -14.47 -8.18 0.06
CA VAL A 93 -13.49 -7.89 -0.99
C VAL A 93 -12.56 -9.07 -1.21
N LEU A 94 -12.11 -9.74 -0.14
CA LEU A 94 -11.27 -10.94 -0.25
C LEU A 94 -11.98 -12.06 -1.00
N ASP A 95 -13.27 -12.31 -0.71
CA ASP A 95 -14.08 -13.30 -1.40
C ASP A 95 -14.18 -13.00 -2.92
N ALA A 96 -14.43 -11.75 -3.28
CA ALA A 96 -14.50 -11.33 -4.67
C ALA A 96 -13.14 -11.44 -5.37
N LEU A 97 -12.05 -11.01 -4.71
CA LEU A 97 -10.69 -11.15 -5.25
C LEU A 97 -10.28 -12.63 -5.45
N ALA A 98 -10.69 -13.52 -4.53
CA ALA A 98 -10.44 -14.95 -4.64
C ALA A 98 -11.22 -15.60 -5.81
N THR A 99 -12.41 -15.08 -6.12
CA THR A 99 -13.22 -15.51 -7.26
C THR A 99 -12.60 -15.02 -8.60
N GLY A 100 -11.89 -13.91 -8.59
CA GLY A 100 -11.31 -13.27 -9.78
C GLY A 100 -12.24 -12.29 -10.48
N GLY A 101 -11.75 -11.70 -11.58
CA GLY A 101 -12.53 -10.77 -12.40
C GLY A 101 -12.71 -9.37 -11.79
N VAL A 102 -12.09 -9.08 -10.65
CA VAL A 102 -12.14 -7.75 -10.02
C VAL A 102 -11.27 -6.76 -10.80
N THR A 103 -11.82 -5.59 -11.10
CA THR A 103 -11.05 -4.46 -11.63
C THR A 103 -10.72 -3.48 -10.51
N VAL A 104 -9.43 -3.14 -10.37
CA VAL A 104 -8.96 -2.06 -9.48
C VAL A 104 -8.75 -0.79 -10.30
N LEU A 105 -9.59 0.22 -10.09
CA LEU A 105 -9.45 1.52 -10.74
C LEU A 105 -8.75 2.50 -9.79
N THR A 106 -7.70 3.18 -10.26
CA THR A 106 -6.98 4.20 -9.49
C THR A 106 -7.23 5.59 -10.08
N ASP A 107 -7.22 6.61 -9.23
CA ASP A 107 -7.35 8.02 -9.64
C ASP A 107 -6.04 8.64 -10.12
N THR A 108 -4.93 7.90 -10.06
CA THR A 108 -3.61 8.35 -10.53
C THR A 108 -2.81 7.22 -11.14
N ASN A 109 -1.95 7.54 -12.13
CA ASN A 109 -0.97 6.58 -12.63
C ASN A 109 0.06 6.14 -11.59
N MET A 110 0.35 7.01 -10.60
CA MET A 110 1.20 6.64 -9.46
C MET A 110 0.54 5.52 -8.61
N GLY A 111 -0.76 5.65 -8.33
CA GLY A 111 -1.53 4.60 -7.65
C GLY A 111 -1.50 3.29 -8.45
N LEU A 112 -1.75 3.37 -9.76
CA LEU A 112 -1.71 2.20 -10.64
C LEU A 112 -0.33 1.53 -10.66
N ALA A 113 0.75 2.32 -10.73
CA ALA A 113 2.12 1.79 -10.69
C ALA A 113 2.46 1.11 -9.36
N GLY A 114 1.84 1.55 -8.25
CA GLY A 114 2.03 0.97 -6.92
C GLY A 114 1.27 -0.33 -6.67
N VAL A 115 0.24 -0.65 -7.46
CA VAL A 115 -0.53 -1.90 -7.27
C VAL A 115 0.25 -3.11 -7.80
N SER A 116 0.27 -4.19 -7.02
CA SER A 116 1.02 -5.42 -7.31
C SER A 116 0.45 -6.16 -8.53
N ARG A 117 1.08 -5.99 -9.68
CA ARG A 117 0.72 -6.70 -10.92
C ARG A 117 0.82 -8.23 -10.79
N PRO A 118 1.87 -8.80 -10.15
CA PRO A 118 1.94 -10.25 -9.97
C PRO A 118 0.79 -10.81 -9.14
N SER A 119 0.36 -10.08 -8.09
CA SER A 119 -0.78 -10.50 -7.26
C SER A 119 -2.10 -10.42 -8.02
N LEU A 120 -2.32 -9.34 -8.80
CA LEU A 120 -3.50 -9.23 -9.68
C LEU A 120 -3.56 -10.38 -10.68
N ALA A 121 -2.45 -10.65 -11.38
CA ALA A 121 -2.38 -11.75 -12.36
C ALA A 121 -2.67 -13.12 -11.73
N ARG A 122 -2.12 -13.38 -10.52
CA ARG A 122 -2.36 -14.61 -9.78
C ARG A 122 -3.83 -14.81 -9.41
N LEU A 123 -4.57 -13.72 -9.18
CA LEU A 123 -5.98 -13.75 -8.81
C LEU A 123 -6.93 -13.58 -10.02
N GLY A 124 -6.42 -13.49 -11.25
CA GLY A 124 -7.26 -13.24 -12.43
C GLY A 124 -7.96 -11.88 -12.37
N CYS A 125 -7.35 -10.89 -11.71
CA CYS A 125 -7.84 -9.53 -11.55
C CYS A 125 -7.04 -8.55 -12.42
N SER A 126 -7.58 -7.34 -12.61
CA SER A 126 -6.96 -6.29 -13.41
C SER A 126 -6.87 -4.96 -12.66
N ALA A 127 -6.07 -4.04 -13.18
CA ALA A 127 -6.04 -2.67 -12.70
C ALA A 127 -5.97 -1.67 -13.85
N ALA A 128 -6.60 -0.51 -13.69
CA ALA A 128 -6.67 0.56 -14.68
C ALA A 128 -6.56 1.95 -14.03
N CYS A 129 -6.20 2.94 -14.85
CA CYS A 129 -6.26 4.36 -14.52
C CYS A 129 -6.60 5.13 -15.80
N TYR A 130 -7.68 5.88 -15.81
CA TYR A 130 -8.16 6.59 -16.99
C TYR A 130 -7.68 8.04 -17.10
N MET A 131 -6.86 8.51 -16.16
CA MET A 131 -6.42 9.91 -16.09
C MET A 131 -5.64 10.41 -17.31
N ALA A 132 -4.96 9.51 -18.03
CA ALA A 132 -4.21 9.83 -19.23
C ALA A 132 -5.01 9.62 -20.53
N ASP A 133 -6.21 9.08 -20.46
CA ASP A 133 -7.01 8.71 -21.62
C ASP A 133 -7.47 9.96 -22.39
N PRO A 134 -7.32 10.00 -23.72
CA PRO A 134 -7.70 11.16 -24.54
C PRO A 134 -9.20 11.50 -24.47
N ASP A 135 -10.07 10.49 -24.40
CA ASP A 135 -11.52 10.66 -24.27
C ASP A 135 -11.91 11.27 -22.92
N VAL A 136 -11.24 10.88 -21.82
CA VAL A 136 -11.40 11.47 -20.49
C VAL A 136 -10.97 12.93 -20.50
N ALA A 137 -9.84 13.24 -21.14
CA ALA A 137 -9.37 14.61 -21.28
C ALA A 137 -10.33 15.48 -22.13
N ALA A 138 -10.93 14.91 -23.18
CA ALA A 138 -11.92 15.58 -24.01
C ALA A 138 -13.23 15.82 -23.25
N ALA A 139 -13.75 14.79 -22.56
CA ALA A 139 -14.97 14.88 -21.75
C ALA A 139 -14.83 15.91 -20.62
N ALA A 140 -13.69 15.92 -19.92
CA ALA A 140 -13.42 16.91 -18.87
C ALA A 140 -13.48 18.36 -19.41
N ARG A 141 -12.89 18.62 -20.58
CA ARG A 141 -12.96 19.95 -21.22
C ARG A 141 -14.37 20.31 -21.67
N ALA A 142 -15.07 19.37 -22.30
CA ALA A 142 -16.43 19.60 -22.81
C ALA A 142 -17.42 19.92 -21.69
N ASN A 143 -17.27 19.28 -20.54
CA ASN A 143 -18.17 19.42 -19.40
C ASN A 143 -17.69 20.46 -18.35
N GLY A 144 -16.58 21.15 -18.59
CA GLY A 144 -16.02 22.13 -17.63
C GLY A 144 -15.64 21.53 -16.28
N THR A 145 -15.19 20.27 -16.26
CA THR A 145 -14.89 19.51 -15.04
C THR A 145 -13.44 19.01 -15.01
N THR A 146 -13.06 18.30 -13.93
CA THR A 146 -11.72 17.73 -13.81
C THR A 146 -11.63 16.36 -14.52
N ARG A 147 -10.41 15.96 -14.93
CA ARG A 147 -10.19 14.59 -15.43
C ARG A 147 -10.54 13.52 -14.40
N ALA A 148 -10.37 13.83 -13.11
CA ALA A 148 -10.73 12.90 -12.03
C ALA A 148 -12.24 12.62 -12.03
N VAL A 149 -13.08 13.64 -12.20
CA VAL A 149 -14.54 13.51 -12.35
C VAL A 149 -14.87 12.70 -13.61
N ALA A 150 -14.33 13.07 -14.77
CA ALA A 150 -14.58 12.38 -16.04
C ALA A 150 -14.08 10.91 -16.01
N SER A 151 -13.00 10.61 -15.25
CA SER A 151 -12.54 9.24 -15.04
C SER A 151 -13.58 8.39 -14.29
N MET A 152 -14.27 8.98 -13.30
CA MET A 152 -15.32 8.27 -12.55
C MET A 152 -16.60 8.11 -13.41
N ASP A 153 -16.90 9.07 -14.29
CA ASP A 153 -17.97 8.88 -15.27
C ASP A 153 -17.68 7.71 -16.23
N LYS A 154 -16.44 7.60 -16.70
CA LYS A 154 -15.99 6.47 -17.53
C LYS A 154 -16.04 5.14 -16.78
N ALA A 155 -15.81 5.15 -15.47
CA ALA A 155 -15.86 3.96 -14.63
C ALA A 155 -17.24 3.28 -14.61
N CYS A 156 -18.32 4.02 -14.89
CA CYS A 156 -19.67 3.45 -15.02
C CYS A 156 -19.80 2.38 -16.14
N GLY A 157 -18.84 2.33 -17.06
CA GLY A 157 -18.80 1.32 -18.13
C GLY A 157 -17.98 0.08 -17.77
N ILE A 158 -17.43 -0.02 -16.56
CA ILE A 158 -16.69 -1.21 -16.12
C ILE A 158 -17.69 -2.29 -15.71
N GLU A 159 -17.60 -3.44 -16.35
CA GLU A 159 -18.40 -4.61 -16.01
C GLU A 159 -17.74 -5.42 -14.88
N GLY A 160 -18.55 -6.02 -14.00
CA GLY A 160 -18.09 -6.87 -12.92
C GLY A 160 -17.70 -6.10 -11.63
N PRO A 161 -17.10 -6.81 -10.64
CA PRO A 161 -16.77 -6.22 -9.36
C PRO A 161 -15.68 -5.15 -9.48
N LEU A 162 -15.92 -3.97 -8.91
CA LEU A 162 -15.05 -2.80 -9.04
C LEU A 162 -14.55 -2.33 -7.67
N VAL A 163 -13.23 -2.24 -7.53
CA VAL A 163 -12.56 -1.57 -6.41
C VAL A 163 -12.00 -0.24 -6.92
N ILE A 164 -12.36 0.88 -6.29
CA ILE A 164 -11.85 2.20 -6.68
C ILE A 164 -10.91 2.70 -5.60
N ALA A 165 -9.66 3.04 -5.98
CA ALA A 165 -8.64 3.54 -5.06
C ALA A 165 -8.31 5.01 -5.39
N VAL A 166 -8.77 5.92 -4.53
CA VAL A 166 -8.60 7.37 -4.66
C VAL A 166 -7.57 7.85 -3.66
N GLY A 167 -6.40 8.23 -4.16
CA GLY A 167 -5.29 8.72 -3.35
C GLY A 167 -4.96 10.20 -3.52
N ASN A 168 -5.57 10.86 -4.52
CA ASN A 168 -5.21 12.25 -4.84
C ASN A 168 -6.42 13.19 -4.97
N ALA A 169 -7.48 12.78 -5.66
CA ALA A 169 -8.53 13.70 -6.10
C ALA A 169 -9.80 13.63 -5.20
N PRO A 170 -10.03 14.61 -4.30
CA PRO A 170 -11.29 14.70 -3.54
C PRO A 170 -12.52 14.75 -4.44
N THR A 171 -12.40 15.41 -5.60
CA THR A 171 -13.47 15.49 -6.61
C THR A 171 -13.86 14.14 -7.19
N ALA A 172 -12.94 13.17 -7.23
CA ALA A 172 -13.28 11.80 -7.61
C ALA A 172 -14.19 11.14 -6.57
N LEU A 173 -13.91 11.31 -5.26
CA LEU A 173 -14.76 10.77 -4.19
C LEU A 173 -16.17 11.36 -4.25
N LEU A 174 -16.28 12.68 -4.38
CA LEU A 174 -17.59 13.35 -4.51
C LEU A 174 -18.35 12.81 -5.71
N ARG A 175 -17.67 12.64 -6.86
CA ARG A 175 -18.30 12.10 -8.07
C ARG A 175 -18.76 10.66 -7.91
N ILE A 176 -17.98 9.81 -7.24
CA ILE A 176 -18.37 8.43 -6.91
C ILE A 176 -19.66 8.43 -6.08
N CYS A 177 -19.76 9.29 -5.05
CA CYS A 177 -20.95 9.40 -4.22
C CYS A 177 -22.18 9.87 -5.02
N GLU A 178 -22.02 10.84 -5.93
CA GLU A 178 -23.09 11.29 -6.84
C GLU A 178 -23.57 10.17 -7.76
N LEU A 179 -22.65 9.45 -8.39
CA LEU A 179 -22.95 8.37 -9.32
C LEU A 179 -23.63 7.19 -8.61
N HIS A 180 -23.20 6.89 -7.40
CA HIS A 180 -23.84 5.85 -6.56
C HIS A 180 -25.27 6.22 -6.19
N ARG A 181 -25.51 7.45 -5.70
CA ARG A 181 -26.88 7.95 -5.41
C ARG A 181 -27.78 7.93 -6.64
N ALA A 182 -27.20 8.14 -7.83
CA ALA A 182 -27.93 8.05 -9.09
C ALA A 182 -28.14 6.61 -9.62
N GLY A 183 -27.66 5.59 -8.90
CA GLY A 183 -27.75 4.18 -9.31
C GLY A 183 -26.88 3.85 -10.55
N ARG A 184 -25.88 4.67 -10.88
CA ARG A 184 -25.03 4.52 -12.06
C ARG A 184 -23.71 3.81 -11.77
N LEU A 185 -23.29 3.77 -10.52
CA LEU A 185 -22.04 3.17 -10.07
C LEU A 185 -22.27 2.48 -8.72
N ASP A 186 -21.95 1.19 -8.64
CA ASP A 186 -22.05 0.41 -7.41
C ASP A 186 -20.71 -0.33 -7.14
N PRO A 187 -19.71 0.36 -6.58
CA PRO A 187 -18.41 -0.23 -6.33
C PRO A 187 -18.45 -1.23 -5.17
N LEU A 188 -17.73 -2.35 -5.34
CA LEU A 188 -17.51 -3.34 -4.27
C LEU A 188 -16.77 -2.73 -3.06
N LEU A 189 -15.83 -1.81 -3.34
CA LEU A 189 -15.05 -1.07 -2.33
C LEU A 189 -14.56 0.25 -2.91
N VAL A 190 -14.61 1.29 -2.09
CA VAL A 190 -13.86 2.54 -2.34
C VAL A 190 -12.79 2.72 -1.27
N VAL A 191 -11.52 2.76 -1.67
CA VAL A 191 -10.40 3.20 -0.83
C VAL A 191 -10.28 4.71 -0.97
N GLY A 192 -10.83 5.45 0.00
CA GLY A 192 -10.92 6.92 -0.01
C GLY A 192 -9.84 7.56 0.85
N VAL A 193 -8.64 7.71 0.31
CA VAL A 193 -7.48 8.24 1.04
C VAL A 193 -6.77 9.38 0.31
N PRO A 194 -7.50 10.35 -0.31
CA PRO A 194 -6.83 11.49 -0.90
C PRO A 194 -6.08 12.30 0.17
N VAL A 195 -4.91 12.85 -0.22
CA VAL A 195 -4.11 13.75 0.61
C VAL A 195 -4.37 15.19 0.18
N GLY A 196 -4.41 16.13 1.12
CA GLY A 196 -4.49 17.55 0.78
C GLY A 196 -5.27 18.40 1.79
N PHE A 197 -5.61 19.63 1.34
CA PHE A 197 -6.16 20.66 2.21
C PHE A 197 -7.54 21.19 1.76
N VAL A 198 -7.85 21.11 0.46
CA VAL A 198 -9.09 21.64 -0.11
C VAL A 198 -10.06 20.50 -0.37
N HIS A 199 -11.20 20.53 0.28
CA HIS A 199 -12.29 19.53 0.17
C HIS A 199 -11.89 18.08 0.47
N VAL A 200 -10.71 17.84 1.06
CA VAL A 200 -10.24 16.47 1.34
C VAL A 200 -11.04 15.85 2.47
N VAL A 201 -11.20 16.57 3.58
CA VAL A 201 -11.92 16.06 4.75
C VAL A 201 -13.39 15.87 4.41
N GLU A 202 -14.00 16.87 3.80
CA GLU A 202 -15.42 16.88 3.40
C GLU A 202 -15.74 15.69 2.46
N SER A 203 -14.90 15.45 1.45
CA SER A 203 -15.12 14.35 0.51
C SER A 203 -15.03 12.97 1.16
N LYS A 204 -14.17 12.82 2.17
CA LYS A 204 -14.03 11.57 2.93
C LYS A 204 -15.23 11.34 3.85
N GLU A 205 -15.68 12.37 4.56
CA GLU A 205 -16.88 12.27 5.41
C GLU A 205 -18.14 12.02 4.56
N GLU A 206 -18.23 12.63 3.35
CA GLU A 206 -19.31 12.33 2.41
C GLU A 206 -19.30 10.86 1.97
N LEU A 207 -18.12 10.30 1.66
CA LEU A 207 -18.00 8.88 1.32
C LEU A 207 -18.43 7.98 2.49
N LEU A 208 -18.01 8.30 3.71
CA LEU A 208 -18.42 7.54 4.91
C LEU A 208 -19.94 7.59 5.14
N ALA A 209 -20.60 8.71 4.80
CA ALA A 209 -22.04 8.88 4.93
C ALA A 209 -22.84 8.31 3.75
N SER A 210 -22.20 7.94 2.64
CA SER A 210 -22.87 7.53 1.40
C SER A 210 -23.50 6.14 1.42
N GLY A 211 -23.10 5.28 2.36
CA GLY A 211 -23.47 3.86 2.39
C GLY A 211 -22.60 2.95 1.49
N ILE A 212 -21.71 3.52 0.70
CA ILE A 212 -20.75 2.77 -0.12
C ILE A 212 -19.76 2.02 0.80
N PRO A 213 -19.49 0.71 0.55
CA PRO A 213 -18.44 0.02 1.27
C PRO A 213 -17.09 0.71 1.05
N CYS A 214 -16.41 1.14 2.13
CA CYS A 214 -15.20 1.93 1.97
C CYS A 214 -14.17 1.73 3.09
N ILE A 215 -12.91 2.06 2.75
CA ILE A 215 -11.79 2.22 3.68
C ILE A 215 -11.31 3.66 3.52
N VAL A 216 -11.38 4.44 4.59
CA VAL A 216 -11.09 5.88 4.58
C VAL A 216 -10.03 6.22 5.61
N ALA A 217 -9.00 6.99 5.22
CA ALA A 217 -8.11 7.63 6.18
C ALA A 217 -8.71 9.00 6.56
N ARG A 218 -9.31 9.12 7.74
CA ARG A 218 -9.90 10.39 8.20
C ARG A 218 -8.86 11.50 8.29
N GLY A 219 -9.31 12.74 8.11
CA GLY A 219 -8.46 13.91 8.11
C GLY A 219 -7.73 14.12 6.78
N ARG A 220 -6.59 14.83 6.81
CA ARG A 220 -5.90 15.33 5.61
C ARG A 220 -4.84 14.37 5.06
N LYS A 221 -4.42 13.37 5.84
CA LYS A 221 -3.39 12.40 5.46
C LYS A 221 -3.92 11.39 4.44
N GLY A 222 -3.03 10.88 3.62
CA GLY A 222 -3.34 9.93 2.55
C GLY A 222 -2.28 9.95 1.46
N GLY A 223 -2.72 9.68 0.23
CA GLY A 223 -1.87 9.72 -0.96
C GLY A 223 -1.97 8.47 -1.80
N SER A 224 -1.52 8.54 -3.06
CA SER A 224 -1.52 7.40 -3.99
C SER A 224 -0.72 6.20 -3.45
N THR A 225 0.35 6.45 -2.68
CA THR A 225 1.13 5.40 -2.01
C THR A 225 0.29 4.65 -0.97
N VAL A 226 -0.49 5.39 -0.16
CA VAL A 226 -1.38 4.79 0.85
C VAL A 226 -2.51 4.02 0.18
N ALA A 227 -3.11 4.58 -0.89
CA ALA A 227 -4.14 3.90 -1.66
C ALA A 227 -3.64 2.56 -2.23
N ALA A 228 -2.47 2.56 -2.87
CA ALA A 228 -1.83 1.35 -3.37
C ALA A 228 -1.44 0.37 -2.25
N ALA A 229 -0.97 0.87 -1.10
CA ALA A 229 -0.63 0.04 0.06
C ALA A 229 -1.85 -0.70 0.61
N ILE A 230 -2.99 -0.04 0.74
CA ILE A 230 -4.26 -0.65 1.18
C ILE A 230 -4.71 -1.74 0.19
N VAL A 231 -4.72 -1.44 -1.12
CA VAL A 231 -5.05 -2.42 -2.15
C VAL A 231 -4.09 -3.61 -2.10
N ASN A 232 -2.79 -3.37 -1.98
CA ASN A 232 -1.79 -4.44 -1.89
C ASN A 232 -1.94 -5.27 -0.62
N ALA A 233 -2.36 -4.68 0.51
CA ALA A 233 -2.66 -5.45 1.71
C ALA A 233 -3.74 -6.51 1.44
N LEU A 234 -4.85 -6.12 0.80
CA LEU A 234 -5.93 -7.03 0.42
C LEU A 234 -5.46 -8.13 -0.54
N LEU A 235 -4.66 -7.77 -1.56
CA LEU A 235 -4.09 -8.73 -2.50
C LEU A 235 -3.12 -9.71 -1.82
N TYR A 236 -2.28 -9.23 -0.90
CA TYR A 236 -1.26 -10.05 -0.22
C TYR A 236 -1.88 -11.02 0.79
N MET A 237 -3.00 -10.70 1.41
CA MET A 237 -3.74 -11.63 2.26
C MET A 237 -4.11 -12.93 1.52
N LEU A 238 -4.30 -12.87 0.19
CA LEU A 238 -4.62 -14.04 -0.64
C LEU A 238 -3.41 -14.63 -1.37
N THR A 239 -2.42 -13.81 -1.73
CA THR A 239 -1.32 -14.24 -2.59
C THR A 239 -0.04 -14.57 -1.85
N ARG A 240 0.06 -14.22 -0.57
CA ARG A 240 1.20 -14.50 0.30
C ARG A 240 0.74 -15.23 1.58
N PRO A 241 0.11 -16.41 1.50
CA PRO A 241 -0.34 -17.17 2.68
C PRO A 241 0.88 -17.54 3.53
N GLY A 242 0.77 -17.41 4.85
CA GLY A 242 1.86 -17.72 5.80
C GLY A 242 2.71 -16.53 6.20
N VAL A 243 2.54 -15.36 5.60
CA VAL A 243 3.00 -14.10 6.18
C VAL A 243 1.96 -13.67 7.20
N ASP A 244 2.15 -14.04 8.49
CA ASP A 244 1.33 -13.46 9.56
C ASP A 244 1.54 -11.93 9.52
N PRO A 245 0.51 -11.16 9.20
CA PRO A 245 0.61 -9.72 9.15
C PRO A 245 1.01 -9.08 10.48
N ARG A 246 0.93 -9.85 11.58
CA ARG A 246 1.35 -9.43 12.93
C ARG A 246 2.81 -9.71 13.23
N GLY A 247 3.60 -10.23 12.24
CA GLY A 247 5.00 -10.55 12.42
C GLY A 247 5.26 -11.75 13.37
N ARG A 248 4.24 -12.51 13.74
CA ARG A 248 4.44 -13.74 14.52
C ARG A 248 5.04 -14.79 13.58
N ALA A 249 6.10 -15.47 14.02
CA ALA A 249 6.64 -16.63 13.32
C ALA A 249 5.50 -17.64 13.12
N GLY A 250 5.13 -17.88 11.87
CA GLY A 250 4.05 -18.79 11.54
C GLY A 250 4.33 -20.16 12.13
N ALA A 251 3.34 -20.78 12.75
CA ALA A 251 3.36 -22.20 13.01
C ALA A 251 3.61 -22.91 11.66
N GLU A 252 4.65 -23.74 11.60
CA GLU A 252 4.97 -24.56 10.43
C GLU A 252 3.71 -25.24 9.90
N ALA A 253 3.44 -25.07 8.61
CA ALA A 253 2.41 -25.85 7.95
C ALA A 253 2.72 -27.33 8.18
N PRO A 254 1.73 -28.17 8.56
CA PRO A 254 1.98 -29.58 8.76
C PRO A 254 2.55 -30.17 7.47
N ALA A 255 3.70 -30.82 7.57
CA ALA A 255 4.34 -31.52 6.49
C ALA A 255 3.32 -32.47 5.85
N SER A 256 3.04 -32.31 4.57
CA SER A 256 2.25 -33.25 3.79
C SER A 256 2.95 -34.60 3.84
N GLY A 257 2.44 -35.50 4.68
CA GLY A 257 2.90 -36.86 4.80
C GLY A 257 2.80 -37.56 3.44
N GLY A 258 3.94 -37.96 2.89
CA GLY A 258 3.98 -38.84 1.75
C GLY A 258 3.32 -40.16 2.12
N ALA A 259 2.26 -40.49 1.39
CA ALA A 259 1.75 -41.85 1.31
C ALA A 259 2.42 -42.55 0.12
N ARG A 260 3.02 -43.66 0.42
CA ARG A 260 3.61 -44.59 -0.52
C ARG A 260 2.53 -45.24 -1.42
#